data_d0dd10dca09fe0dcf3348fdb7e3a186f
#
_entry.id   d0dd10dca09fe0dcf3348fdb7e3a186f
#
_cell.length_a   1.000
_cell.length_b   1.000
_cell.length_c   1.000
_cell.angle_alpha   90.00
_cell.angle_beta   90.00
_cell.angle_gamma   90.00
#
_symmetry.space_group_name_H-M   'P 1'
#
loop_
_entity.id
_entity.type
_entity.pdbx_description
1 polymer ?
#
loop_
_entity_poly.entity_id
_entity_poly.type
_entity_poly.pdbx_seq_one_letter_code
_entity_poly.pdbx_strand_id
1 'polypeptide(L)'
;TPVISSAASDVYKRQPIEDDINLIEKIYEYGCRFMQLTYNNQSLLASGCYEKNDGGVTNFGREAIKEMNRLGIVVDMSHSGEKSTYDAIDLSQKPIAITHANPSFWHQTRRSKSDDLLKTLSKSGGMLGLSLYPHHLKDGTNCSLDSFCEMVARLVDVMGIKNIGIGSDLCLNQPDSVVEWMRNGTWTKSKNLGEGSKTNQGFPDQPEWFKDARGFNNIENGLKKVGFDNNDISAILGNNWFNFYKEI
;
A
#
# COMPACT_ATOMS: atom_id res chain seq x y z
N THR A 1 0.35 21.72 3.92
CA THR A 1 -0.31 20.67 3.11
C THR A 1 -0.54 19.50 4.03
N PRO A 2 -1.78 19.04 4.25
CA PRO A 2 -1.98 17.84 5.06
C PRO A 2 -1.36 16.66 4.30
N VAL A 3 -0.34 16.05 4.91
CA VAL A 3 0.13 14.73 4.49
C VAL A 3 -0.97 13.76 4.90
N ILE A 4 -1.82 13.41 3.95
CA ILE A 4 -2.81 12.36 4.17
C ILE A 4 -2.03 11.07 4.12
N SER A 5 -1.72 10.51 5.29
CA SER A 5 -1.08 9.21 5.37
C SER A 5 -2.04 8.14 4.83
N SER A 6 -1.50 7.13 4.17
CA SER A 6 -2.26 5.93 3.77
C SER A 6 -2.98 5.27 4.95
N ALA A 7 -2.52 5.51 6.18
CA ALA A 7 -3.18 5.09 7.41
C ALA A 7 -4.60 5.64 7.58
N ALA A 8 -4.93 6.80 6.98
CA ALA A 8 -6.30 7.31 7.02
C ALA A 8 -7.27 6.45 6.21
N SER A 9 -6.80 5.75 5.18
CA SER A 9 -7.62 4.81 4.40
C SER A 9 -7.81 3.46 5.10
N ASP A 10 -6.92 3.09 6.04
CA ASP A 10 -6.99 1.83 6.77
C ASP A 10 -8.00 1.84 7.93
N VAL A 11 -8.44 3.01 8.37
CA VAL A 11 -9.41 3.16 9.46
C VAL A 11 -10.79 2.60 9.08
N TYR A 12 -11.09 2.47 7.80
CA TYR A 12 -12.40 2.03 7.30
C TYR A 12 -12.40 0.59 6.80
N LYS A 13 -12.08 -0.37 7.67
CA LYS A 13 -12.12 -1.81 7.38
C LYS A 13 -13.50 -2.39 7.08
N ARG A 14 -14.54 -1.72 7.48
CA ARG A 14 -15.88 -1.96 6.96
C ARG A 14 -16.05 -0.91 5.89
N GLN A 15 -16.12 -1.34 4.64
CA GLN A 15 -16.27 -0.45 3.50
C GLN A 15 -17.08 0.77 3.88
N PRO A 16 -16.50 1.96 3.91
CA PRO A 16 -17.20 3.16 4.37
C PRO A 16 -18.38 3.51 3.48
N ILE A 17 -18.46 2.87 2.32
CA ILE A 17 -19.54 3.06 1.36
C ILE A 17 -20.59 1.96 1.43
N GLU A 18 -20.40 0.91 2.26
CA GLU A 18 -21.32 -0.25 2.33
C GLU A 18 -21.79 -0.69 0.94
N ASP A 19 -23.05 -0.52 0.60
CA ASP A 19 -23.64 -0.75 -0.74
C ASP A 19 -24.20 0.55 -1.38
N ASP A 20 -23.81 1.73 -0.86
CA ASP A 20 -24.24 3.05 -1.35
C ASP A 20 -23.09 3.81 -2.01
N ILE A 21 -23.13 3.92 -3.33
CA ILE A 21 -22.11 4.61 -4.14
C ILE A 21 -21.99 6.11 -3.77
N ASN A 22 -23.07 6.76 -3.29
CA ASN A 22 -23.04 8.16 -2.94
C ASN A 22 -22.17 8.46 -1.71
N LEU A 23 -21.85 7.46 -0.92
CA LEU A 23 -20.95 7.62 0.22
C LEU A 23 -19.52 7.91 -0.21
N ILE A 24 -19.10 7.60 -1.43
CA ILE A 24 -17.77 7.96 -1.96
C ILE A 24 -17.60 9.48 -2.00
N GLU A 25 -18.63 10.22 -2.46
CA GLU A 25 -18.59 11.67 -2.47
C GLU A 25 -18.53 12.27 -1.06
N LYS A 26 -19.26 11.66 -0.10
CA LYS A 26 -19.18 12.08 1.31
C LYS A 26 -17.79 11.89 1.91
N ILE A 27 -17.14 10.77 1.60
CA ILE A 27 -15.77 10.50 2.05
C ILE A 27 -14.79 11.49 1.41
N TYR A 28 -14.98 11.84 0.15
CA TYR A 28 -14.22 12.89 -0.53
C TYR A 28 -14.39 14.26 0.14
N GLU A 29 -15.63 14.64 0.49
CA GLU A 29 -15.95 15.89 1.22
C GLU A 29 -15.21 15.94 2.59
N TYR A 30 -15.04 14.79 3.26
CA TYR A 30 -14.25 14.68 4.50
C TYR A 30 -12.74 14.72 4.28
N GLY A 31 -12.27 14.89 3.05
CA GLY A 31 -10.87 15.05 2.71
C GLY A 31 -10.15 13.77 2.29
N CYS A 32 -10.84 12.64 2.12
CA CYS A 32 -10.23 11.42 1.58
C CYS A 32 -9.79 11.64 0.13
N ARG A 33 -8.55 11.21 -0.19
CA ARG A 33 -7.97 11.31 -1.53
C ARG A 33 -7.41 9.97 -2.05
N PHE A 34 -7.31 8.99 -1.17
CA PHE A 34 -6.93 7.61 -1.49
C PHE A 34 -7.94 6.67 -0.83
N MET A 35 -8.47 5.72 -1.57
CA MET A 35 -9.40 4.73 -1.03
C MET A 35 -9.06 3.33 -1.55
N GLN A 36 -9.01 2.36 -0.63
CA GLN A 36 -8.84 0.96 -0.97
C GLN A 36 -10.18 0.32 -1.36
N LEU A 37 -10.14 -0.60 -2.33
CA LEU A 37 -11.32 -1.38 -2.68
C LEU A 37 -11.60 -2.51 -1.68
N THR A 38 -10.55 -3.00 -1.01
CA THR A 38 -10.67 -4.07 -0.02
C THR A 38 -9.51 -4.04 0.96
N TYR A 39 -9.67 -4.72 2.10
CA TYR A 39 -8.62 -4.91 3.09
C TYR A 39 -8.43 -6.41 3.38
N ASN A 40 -7.40 -7.00 2.82
CA ASN A 40 -6.99 -8.41 2.95
C ASN A 40 -8.01 -9.45 2.49
N ASN A 41 -9.27 -9.33 2.87
CA ASN A 41 -10.34 -10.29 2.59
C ASN A 41 -11.25 -9.80 1.45
N GLN A 42 -12.21 -10.65 1.04
CA GLN A 42 -13.23 -10.29 0.08
C GLN A 42 -14.09 -9.13 0.61
N SER A 43 -14.31 -8.14 -0.24
CA SER A 43 -15.24 -7.06 0.00
C SER A 43 -16.38 -7.09 -1.04
N LEU A 44 -17.31 -6.13 -0.96
CA LEU A 44 -18.31 -5.94 -2.03
C LEU A 44 -17.69 -5.40 -3.33
N LEU A 45 -16.46 -4.82 -3.27
CA LEU A 45 -15.81 -4.18 -4.42
C LEU A 45 -14.78 -5.06 -5.12
N ALA A 46 -13.99 -5.83 -4.37
CA ALA A 46 -12.89 -6.62 -4.91
C ALA A 46 -12.45 -7.75 -3.96
N SER A 47 -11.61 -8.65 -4.47
CA SER A 47 -10.97 -9.68 -3.65
C SER A 47 -9.70 -9.17 -3.00
N GLY A 48 -9.53 -9.48 -1.71
CA GLY A 48 -8.31 -9.19 -0.96
C GLY A 48 -7.20 -10.20 -1.20
N CYS A 49 -5.98 -9.82 -0.84
CA CYS A 49 -4.78 -10.65 -1.05
C CYS A 49 -4.72 -11.89 -0.15
N TYR A 50 -5.58 -12.00 0.86
CA TYR A 50 -5.67 -13.19 1.74
C TYR A 50 -6.71 -14.20 1.27
N GLU A 51 -7.52 -13.85 0.29
CA GLU A 51 -8.46 -14.79 -0.27
C GLU A 51 -7.73 -15.92 -1.02
N LYS A 52 -8.32 -17.12 -0.95
CA LYS A 52 -7.79 -18.27 -1.68
C LYS A 52 -7.97 -18.12 -3.19
N ASN A 53 -9.11 -17.55 -3.58
CA ASN A 53 -9.46 -17.30 -4.98
C ASN A 53 -9.69 -15.80 -5.17
N ASP A 54 -8.89 -15.17 -5.99
CA ASP A 54 -9.07 -13.79 -6.38
C ASP A 54 -10.09 -13.72 -7.53
N GLY A 55 -11.30 -13.31 -7.22
CA GLY A 55 -12.40 -13.14 -8.18
C GLY A 55 -12.28 -11.89 -9.05
N GLY A 56 -11.35 -10.98 -8.73
CA GLY A 56 -11.22 -9.70 -9.39
C GLY A 56 -12.14 -8.62 -8.82
N VAL A 57 -12.31 -7.53 -9.57
CA VAL A 57 -13.18 -6.40 -9.24
C VAL A 57 -14.63 -6.75 -9.57
N THR A 58 -15.56 -6.53 -8.64
CA THR A 58 -17.00 -6.80 -8.82
C THR A 58 -17.67 -5.73 -9.70
N ASN A 59 -18.94 -5.95 -10.07
CA ASN A 59 -19.72 -4.92 -10.77
C ASN A 59 -19.87 -3.65 -9.93
N PHE A 60 -20.08 -3.78 -8.61
CA PHE A 60 -20.12 -2.63 -7.72
C PHE A 60 -18.74 -1.95 -7.62
N GLY A 61 -17.64 -2.72 -7.60
CA GLY A 61 -16.29 -2.18 -7.64
C GLY A 61 -16.00 -1.37 -8.90
N ARG A 62 -16.55 -1.78 -10.07
CA ARG A 62 -16.44 -1.00 -11.31
C ARG A 62 -17.09 0.37 -11.19
N GLU A 63 -18.29 0.43 -10.64
CA GLU A 63 -18.98 1.71 -10.42
C GLU A 63 -18.25 2.57 -9.39
N ALA A 64 -17.72 1.95 -8.32
CA ALA A 64 -16.90 2.65 -7.33
C ALA A 64 -15.63 3.27 -7.94
N ILE A 65 -14.90 2.53 -8.81
CA ILE A 65 -13.73 3.05 -9.52
C ILE A 65 -14.10 4.26 -10.41
N LYS A 66 -15.22 4.19 -11.14
CA LYS A 66 -15.69 5.31 -11.97
C LYS A 66 -15.96 6.55 -11.12
N GLU A 67 -16.64 6.37 -9.99
CA GLU A 67 -16.97 7.48 -9.09
C GLU A 67 -15.71 8.06 -8.42
N MET A 68 -14.76 7.21 -8.01
CA MET A 68 -13.46 7.65 -7.51
C MET A 68 -12.70 8.47 -8.57
N ASN A 69 -12.69 8.01 -9.83
CA ASN A 69 -12.06 8.76 -10.92
C ASN A 69 -12.74 10.12 -11.16
N ARG A 70 -14.09 10.18 -11.08
CA ARG A 70 -14.85 11.43 -11.20
C ARG A 70 -14.47 12.46 -10.15
N LEU A 71 -14.24 12.00 -8.92
CA LEU A 71 -13.94 12.86 -7.78
C LEU A 71 -12.45 13.18 -7.62
N GLY A 72 -11.56 12.48 -8.31
CA GLY A 72 -10.11 12.59 -8.10
C GLY A 72 -9.65 11.88 -6.81
N ILE A 73 -10.27 10.73 -6.49
CA ILE A 73 -9.80 9.81 -5.45
C ILE A 73 -8.93 8.74 -6.12
N VAL A 74 -7.71 8.56 -5.63
CA VAL A 74 -6.81 7.50 -6.08
C VAL A 74 -7.33 6.14 -5.63
N VAL A 75 -7.41 5.19 -6.56
CA VAL A 75 -7.70 3.79 -6.25
C VAL A 75 -6.44 3.14 -5.68
N ASP A 76 -6.49 2.70 -4.43
CA ASP A 76 -5.37 2.01 -3.75
C ASP A 76 -5.61 0.51 -3.71
N MET A 77 -4.64 -0.26 -4.22
CA MET A 77 -4.71 -1.72 -4.33
C MET A 77 -3.72 -2.44 -3.41
N SER A 78 -3.25 -1.79 -2.35
CA SER A 78 -2.25 -2.35 -1.43
C SER A 78 -2.66 -3.68 -0.81
N HIS A 79 -3.93 -3.83 -0.42
CA HIS A 79 -4.47 -5.02 0.23
C HIS A 79 -5.22 -5.97 -0.72
N SER A 80 -5.29 -5.64 -2.00
CA SER A 80 -6.03 -6.41 -2.99
C SER A 80 -5.21 -7.56 -3.56
N GLY A 81 -5.89 -8.57 -4.03
CA GLY A 81 -5.29 -9.66 -4.77
C GLY A 81 -4.73 -9.21 -6.13
N GLU A 82 -3.98 -10.08 -6.77
CA GLU A 82 -3.25 -9.74 -8.00
C GLU A 82 -4.21 -9.51 -9.17
N LYS A 83 -5.18 -10.41 -9.37
CA LYS A 83 -6.20 -10.27 -10.41
C LYS A 83 -7.06 -9.02 -10.20
N SER A 84 -7.49 -8.77 -8.97
CA SER A 84 -8.22 -7.55 -8.61
C SER A 84 -7.42 -6.28 -8.93
N THR A 85 -6.10 -6.32 -8.79
CA THR A 85 -5.22 -5.19 -9.11
C THR A 85 -5.10 -5.00 -10.63
N TYR A 86 -4.96 -6.07 -11.41
CA TYR A 86 -5.01 -5.98 -12.90
C TYR A 86 -6.35 -5.43 -13.37
N ASP A 87 -7.47 -5.95 -12.85
CA ASP A 87 -8.79 -5.44 -13.19
C ASP A 87 -8.94 -3.94 -12.87
N ALA A 88 -8.38 -3.48 -11.74
CA ALA A 88 -8.42 -2.05 -11.38
C ALA A 88 -7.57 -1.18 -12.32
N ILE A 89 -6.40 -1.66 -12.77
CA ILE A 89 -5.57 -0.99 -13.77
C ILE A 89 -6.35 -0.82 -15.08
N ASP A 90 -7.03 -1.88 -15.54
CA ASP A 90 -7.76 -1.87 -16.79
C ASP A 90 -9.05 -1.03 -16.76
N LEU A 91 -9.68 -0.93 -15.60
CA LEU A 91 -10.96 -0.24 -15.40
C LEU A 91 -10.79 1.25 -15.11
N SER A 92 -9.71 1.63 -14.44
CA SER A 92 -9.49 3.01 -14.01
C SER A 92 -9.09 3.89 -15.21
N GLN A 93 -9.75 5.04 -15.33
CA GLN A 93 -9.39 6.07 -16.31
C GLN A 93 -8.21 6.95 -15.83
N LYS A 94 -7.83 6.82 -14.57
CA LYS A 94 -6.73 7.52 -13.92
C LYS A 94 -5.71 6.51 -13.44
N PRO A 95 -4.42 6.86 -13.34
CA PRO A 95 -3.43 5.99 -12.73
C PRO A 95 -3.84 5.57 -11.32
N ILE A 96 -3.63 4.30 -10.99
CA ILE A 96 -3.90 3.76 -9.66
C ILE A 96 -2.63 3.71 -8.81
N ALA A 97 -2.76 3.47 -7.51
CA ALA A 97 -1.63 3.28 -6.62
C ALA A 97 -1.67 1.93 -5.90
N ILE A 98 -0.50 1.47 -5.53
CA ILE A 98 -0.28 0.51 -4.45
C ILE A 98 0.49 1.31 -3.41
N THR A 99 -0.21 1.85 -2.40
CA THR A 99 0.39 2.85 -1.52
C THR A 99 1.42 2.27 -0.56
N HIS A 100 1.32 0.97 -0.23
CA HIS A 100 2.25 0.29 0.70
C HIS A 100 2.34 -1.21 0.42
N ALA A 101 3.34 -1.61 -0.34
CA ALA A 101 3.69 -3.01 -0.60
C ALA A 101 5.16 -3.13 -1.03
N ASN A 102 5.69 -4.36 -1.07
CA ASN A 102 7.04 -4.66 -1.53
C ASN A 102 7.03 -5.71 -2.64
N PRO A 103 8.10 -5.80 -3.46
CA PRO A 103 8.17 -6.77 -4.54
C PRO A 103 8.38 -8.20 -4.01
N SER A 104 7.74 -9.17 -4.66
CA SER A 104 7.83 -10.58 -4.29
C SER A 104 9.22 -11.18 -4.50
N PHE A 105 10.01 -10.65 -5.42
CA PHE A 105 11.38 -11.11 -5.65
C PHE A 105 12.31 -10.87 -4.45
N TRP A 106 11.97 -9.93 -3.58
CA TRP A 106 12.77 -9.61 -2.40
C TRP A 106 12.31 -10.38 -1.16
N HIS A 107 10.99 -10.37 -0.90
CA HIS A 107 10.36 -11.06 0.22
C HIS A 107 8.95 -11.49 -0.16
N GLN A 108 8.72 -12.80 -0.17
CA GLN A 108 7.43 -13.36 -0.58
C GLN A 108 6.47 -13.41 0.60
N THR A 109 5.43 -12.60 0.55
CA THR A 109 4.28 -12.61 1.47
C THR A 109 2.98 -12.58 0.66
N ARG A 110 1.83 -12.66 1.33
CA ARG A 110 0.54 -12.47 0.65
C ARG A 110 0.31 -11.02 0.19
N ARG A 111 1.08 -10.07 0.76
CA ARG A 111 1.01 -8.65 0.45
C ARG A 111 1.96 -8.25 -0.68
N SER A 112 2.95 -9.09 -0.99
CA SER A 112 3.96 -8.79 -2.01
C SER A 112 3.36 -8.80 -3.41
N LYS A 113 3.94 -8.03 -4.30
CA LYS A 113 3.49 -7.86 -5.69
C LYS A 113 4.50 -8.50 -6.65
N SER A 114 3.98 -9.19 -7.68
CA SER A 114 4.83 -9.82 -8.70
C SER A 114 5.49 -8.78 -9.62
N ASP A 115 6.61 -9.16 -10.21
CA ASP A 115 7.33 -8.31 -11.16
C ASP A 115 6.45 -7.92 -12.35
N ASP A 116 5.61 -8.85 -12.83
CA ASP A 116 4.74 -8.60 -13.96
C ASP A 116 3.62 -7.61 -13.63
N LEU A 117 3.04 -7.71 -12.43
CA LEU A 117 2.08 -6.73 -11.93
C LEU A 117 2.73 -5.36 -11.79
N LEU A 118 3.92 -5.29 -11.21
CA LEU A 118 4.65 -4.03 -11.00
C LEU A 118 5.04 -3.37 -12.33
N LYS A 119 5.47 -4.14 -13.34
CA LYS A 119 5.68 -3.64 -14.72
C LYS A 119 4.39 -3.10 -15.34
N THR A 120 3.27 -3.78 -15.12
CA THR A 120 1.97 -3.34 -15.65
C THR A 120 1.52 -2.06 -14.97
N LEU A 121 1.66 -1.98 -13.65
CA LEU A 121 1.37 -0.78 -12.87
C LEU A 121 2.18 0.43 -13.37
N SER A 122 3.49 0.26 -13.56
CA SER A 122 4.34 1.37 -14.02
C SER A 122 3.99 1.81 -15.44
N LYS A 123 3.67 0.86 -16.36
CA LYS A 123 3.24 1.18 -17.74
C LYS A 123 1.92 1.95 -17.79
N SER A 124 1.02 1.74 -16.83
CA SER A 124 -0.23 2.48 -16.71
C SER A 124 -0.06 3.86 -16.01
N GLY A 125 1.17 4.26 -15.69
CA GLY A 125 1.45 5.48 -14.93
C GLY A 125 1.21 5.36 -13.42
N GLY A 126 0.90 4.16 -12.94
CA GLY A 126 0.60 3.90 -11.53
C GLY A 126 1.83 3.99 -10.63
N MET A 127 1.59 4.07 -9.32
CA MET A 127 2.59 4.35 -8.30
C MET A 127 2.69 3.22 -7.26
N LEU A 128 3.90 2.82 -6.92
CA LEU A 128 4.19 1.93 -5.80
C LEU A 128 4.83 2.68 -4.64
N GLY A 129 4.21 2.61 -3.46
CA GLY A 129 4.82 3.02 -2.19
C GLY A 129 5.46 1.83 -1.50
N LEU A 130 6.75 1.92 -1.22
CA LEU A 130 7.50 0.87 -0.53
C LEU A 130 7.12 0.83 0.95
N SER A 131 6.62 -0.31 1.39
CA SER A 131 6.24 -0.53 2.78
C SER A 131 7.46 -0.70 3.68
N LEU A 132 7.42 -0.05 4.83
CA LEU A 132 8.41 -0.20 5.91
C LEU A 132 7.82 -0.96 7.11
N TYR A 133 6.61 -1.50 6.96
CA TYR A 133 6.00 -2.34 7.98
C TYR A 133 6.80 -3.66 8.12
N PRO A 134 7.25 -4.04 9.33
CA PRO A 134 8.25 -5.10 9.47
C PRO A 134 7.86 -6.46 8.87
N HIS A 135 6.58 -6.83 8.91
CA HIS A 135 6.15 -8.09 8.27
C HIS A 135 6.23 -8.07 6.74
N HIS A 136 6.41 -6.91 6.13
CA HIS A 136 6.63 -6.76 4.68
C HIS A 136 8.11 -6.67 4.32
N LEU A 137 8.99 -6.52 5.32
CA LEU A 137 10.43 -6.45 5.13
C LEU A 137 11.07 -7.84 5.18
N LYS A 138 12.05 -8.08 4.34
CA LYS A 138 12.93 -9.25 4.46
C LYS A 138 13.61 -9.19 5.82
N ASP A 139 13.57 -10.29 6.56
CA ASP A 139 14.08 -10.43 7.93
C ASP A 139 13.35 -9.57 8.98
N GLY A 140 12.19 -8.99 8.65
CA GLY A 140 11.30 -8.29 9.57
C GLY A 140 11.96 -7.10 10.27
N THR A 141 11.88 -7.05 11.60
CA THR A 141 12.53 -6.04 12.46
C THR A 141 14.07 -6.01 12.27
N ASN A 142 14.67 -7.13 11.89
CA ASN A 142 16.12 -7.25 11.65
C ASN A 142 16.53 -6.87 10.21
N CYS A 143 15.61 -6.38 9.40
CA CYS A 143 15.92 -5.93 8.05
C CYS A 143 17.05 -4.88 8.07
N SER A 144 18.12 -5.12 7.31
CA SER A 144 19.17 -4.12 7.16
C SER A 144 18.78 -3.03 6.15
N LEU A 145 19.26 -1.81 6.39
CA LEU A 145 19.08 -0.69 5.46
C LEU A 145 19.70 -1.00 4.09
N ASP A 146 20.86 -1.66 4.07
CA ASP A 146 21.54 -2.00 2.82
C ASP A 146 20.69 -2.98 1.99
N SER A 147 20.11 -4.02 2.60
CA SER A 147 19.20 -4.95 1.91
C SER A 147 17.95 -4.23 1.35
N PHE A 148 17.39 -3.27 2.09
CA PHE A 148 16.27 -2.46 1.61
C PHE A 148 16.66 -1.60 0.40
N CYS A 149 17.81 -0.91 0.47
CA CYS A 149 18.26 -0.03 -0.62
C CYS A 149 18.70 -0.81 -1.86
N GLU A 150 19.30 -1.99 -1.72
CA GLU A 150 19.58 -2.90 -2.83
C GLU A 150 18.29 -3.39 -3.52
N MET A 151 17.26 -3.69 -2.74
CA MET A 151 15.93 -4.00 -3.29
C MET A 151 15.36 -2.82 -4.10
N VAL A 152 15.50 -1.59 -3.60
CA VAL A 152 15.04 -0.39 -4.32
C VAL A 152 15.80 -0.26 -5.66
N ALA A 153 17.12 -0.44 -5.67
CA ALA A 153 17.92 -0.38 -6.88
C ALA A 153 17.45 -1.41 -7.92
N ARG A 154 17.24 -2.67 -7.52
CA ARG A 154 16.70 -3.70 -8.42
C ARG A 154 15.27 -3.39 -8.89
N LEU A 155 14.45 -2.78 -8.04
CA LEU A 155 13.08 -2.44 -8.39
C LEU A 155 13.01 -1.34 -9.47
N VAL A 156 13.99 -0.43 -9.50
CA VAL A 156 14.11 0.58 -10.57
C VAL A 156 14.25 -0.09 -11.94
N ASP A 157 14.93 -1.22 -12.05
CA ASP A 157 15.04 -1.99 -13.30
C ASP A 157 13.68 -2.59 -13.74
N VAL A 158 12.79 -2.85 -12.77
CA VAL A 158 11.46 -3.43 -13.04
C VAL A 158 10.43 -2.36 -13.41
N MET A 159 10.39 -1.25 -12.69
CA MET A 159 9.32 -0.24 -12.77
C MET A 159 9.75 1.10 -13.38
N GLY A 160 11.06 1.37 -13.38
CA GLY A 160 11.56 2.73 -13.57
C GLY A 160 11.41 3.57 -12.30
N ILE A 161 12.28 4.57 -12.16
CA ILE A 161 12.40 5.35 -10.92
C ILE A 161 11.16 6.20 -10.62
N LYS A 162 10.47 6.69 -11.64
CA LYS A 162 9.34 7.65 -11.51
C LYS A 162 8.09 7.06 -10.82
N ASN A 163 7.99 5.74 -10.79
CA ASN A 163 6.82 5.02 -10.30
C ASN A 163 7.02 4.44 -8.89
N ILE A 164 8.11 4.81 -8.21
CA ILE A 164 8.49 4.31 -6.90
C ILE A 164 8.52 5.45 -5.88
N GLY A 165 7.96 5.22 -4.71
CA GLY A 165 8.05 6.12 -3.57
C GLY A 165 8.05 5.35 -2.25
N ILE A 166 8.06 6.05 -1.14
CA ILE A 166 7.90 5.42 0.17
C ILE A 166 6.44 5.48 0.60
N GLY A 167 5.92 4.34 1.06
CA GLY A 167 4.61 4.20 1.67
C GLY A 167 4.75 3.46 3.00
N SER A 168 5.26 4.15 4.02
CA SER A 168 5.86 3.54 5.20
C SER A 168 4.96 2.59 5.98
N ASP A 169 3.64 2.78 5.94
CA ASP A 169 2.68 2.05 6.77
C ASP A 169 3.06 2.11 8.28
N LEU A 170 3.65 3.24 8.67
CA LEU A 170 4.18 3.45 10.02
C LEU A 170 3.06 3.70 11.02
N CYS A 171 2.94 2.82 12.00
CA CYS A 171 2.00 2.93 13.10
C CYS A 171 2.76 3.23 14.39
N LEU A 172 2.62 4.43 14.92
CA LEU A 172 3.27 4.85 16.16
C LEU A 172 2.26 4.97 17.30
N ASN A 173 2.68 4.53 18.49
CA ASN A 173 1.92 4.69 19.75
C ASN A 173 0.50 4.09 19.70
N GLN A 174 0.30 3.05 18.91
CA GLN A 174 -0.97 2.33 18.87
C GLN A 174 -0.91 1.12 19.80
N PRO A 175 -1.93 0.90 20.65
CA PRO A 175 -1.98 -0.27 21.51
C PRO A 175 -2.24 -1.55 20.70
N ASP A 176 -1.82 -2.70 21.21
CA ASP A 176 -2.03 -4.02 20.59
C ASP A 176 -3.50 -4.31 20.28
N SER A 177 -4.43 -3.75 21.06
CA SER A 177 -5.86 -3.85 20.82
C SER A 177 -6.30 -3.28 19.46
N VAL A 178 -5.59 -2.29 18.93
CA VAL A 178 -5.83 -1.75 17.59
C VAL A 178 -5.50 -2.81 16.54
N VAL A 179 -4.37 -3.50 16.68
CA VAL A 179 -3.98 -4.59 15.77
C VAL A 179 -5.00 -5.72 15.84
N GLU A 180 -5.45 -6.09 17.03
CA GLU A 180 -6.48 -7.11 17.19
C GLU A 180 -7.78 -6.70 16.51
N TRP A 181 -8.25 -5.48 16.73
CA TRP A 181 -9.42 -4.93 16.06
C TRP A 181 -9.25 -4.87 14.54
N MET A 182 -8.07 -4.50 14.08
CA MET A 182 -7.72 -4.45 12.66
C MET A 182 -7.76 -5.82 11.99
N ARG A 183 -7.41 -6.91 12.64
CA ARG A 183 -7.31 -8.26 12.08
C ARG A 183 -8.57 -9.09 12.26
N ASN A 184 -9.32 -8.84 13.31
CA ASN A 184 -10.49 -9.63 13.69
C ASN A 184 -11.78 -8.85 13.41
N GLY A 185 -12.35 -8.99 12.25
CA GLY A 185 -13.68 -8.43 11.96
C GLY A 185 -14.75 -9.04 12.90
N THR A 186 -16.00 -8.71 12.65
CA THR A 186 -17.16 -9.32 13.35
C THR A 186 -17.69 -10.57 12.64
N TRP A 187 -17.08 -10.96 11.53
CA TRP A 187 -17.50 -12.08 10.67
C TRP A 187 -16.93 -13.43 11.10
N THR A 188 -15.99 -13.47 12.05
CA THR A 188 -15.41 -14.72 12.57
C THR A 188 -15.32 -14.72 14.09
N LYS A 189 -15.40 -15.90 14.68
CA LYS A 189 -15.09 -16.15 16.10
C LYS A 189 -13.64 -16.61 16.28
N SER A 190 -12.96 -16.98 15.21
CA SER A 190 -11.56 -17.41 15.23
C SER A 190 -10.66 -16.19 15.22
N LYS A 191 -9.64 -16.17 16.11
CA LYS A 191 -8.67 -15.09 16.16
C LYS A 191 -7.79 -15.10 14.91
N ASN A 192 -7.88 -14.05 14.11
CA ASN A 192 -7.01 -13.84 12.97
C ASN A 192 -5.81 -13.00 13.42
N LEU A 193 -4.62 -13.58 13.37
CA LEU A 193 -3.39 -12.90 13.75
C LEU A 193 -2.73 -12.19 12.55
N GLY A 194 -3.31 -12.31 11.36
CA GLY A 194 -2.73 -11.77 10.13
C GLY A 194 -1.31 -12.27 9.92
N GLU A 195 -0.36 -11.35 9.78
CA GLU A 195 1.07 -11.62 9.67
C GLU A 195 1.78 -11.73 11.03
N GLY A 196 1.07 -11.50 12.15
CA GLY A 196 1.56 -11.72 13.50
C GLY A 196 1.58 -13.19 13.91
N SER A 197 1.91 -13.44 15.17
CA SER A 197 1.94 -14.76 15.76
C SER A 197 1.20 -14.80 17.11
N LYS A 198 1.02 -16.01 17.66
CA LYS A 198 0.44 -16.15 19.02
C LYS A 198 1.31 -15.49 20.09
N THR A 199 2.62 -15.39 19.86
CA THR A 199 3.59 -14.81 20.78
C THR A 199 3.87 -13.34 20.52
N ASN A 200 3.53 -12.82 19.33
CA ASN A 200 3.63 -11.40 18.99
C ASN A 200 2.37 -10.98 18.24
N GLN A 201 1.36 -10.58 19.00
CA GLN A 201 0.02 -10.25 18.48
C GLN A 201 -0.15 -8.76 18.18
N GLY A 202 0.76 -7.92 18.65
CA GLY A 202 0.75 -6.47 18.48
C GLY A 202 1.46 -6.00 17.22
N PHE A 203 1.76 -4.71 17.20
CA PHE A 203 2.63 -4.14 16.18
C PHE A 203 4.07 -4.64 16.41
N PRO A 204 4.76 -5.13 15.36
CA PRO A 204 6.16 -5.50 15.48
C PRO A 204 7.02 -4.25 15.69
N ASP A 205 8.16 -4.44 16.39
CA ASP A 205 9.15 -3.39 16.51
C ASP A 205 9.69 -2.99 15.14
N GLN A 206 9.87 -1.69 14.94
CA GLN A 206 10.43 -1.14 13.72
C GLN A 206 11.94 -1.45 13.62
N PRO A 207 12.51 -1.58 12.41
CA PRO A 207 13.94 -1.67 12.22
C PRO A 207 14.68 -0.48 12.84
N GLU A 208 15.89 -0.70 13.35
CA GLU A 208 16.70 0.35 13.99
C GLU A 208 16.89 1.60 13.12
N TRP A 209 16.94 1.43 11.81
CA TRP A 209 17.13 2.53 10.86
C TRP A 209 15.84 3.28 10.54
N PHE A 210 14.64 2.77 10.94
CA PHE A 210 13.36 3.44 10.70
C PHE A 210 12.37 3.26 11.86
N LYS A 211 12.69 3.79 13.03
CA LYS A 211 11.78 3.74 14.20
C LYS A 211 10.62 4.74 14.11
N ASP A 212 10.84 5.85 13.45
CA ASP A 212 9.88 6.92 13.22
C ASP A 212 10.24 7.73 11.96
N ALA A 213 9.51 8.82 11.69
CA ALA A 213 9.72 9.65 10.50
C ALA A 213 11.13 10.26 10.38
N ARG A 214 11.91 10.35 11.46
CA ARG A 214 13.32 10.80 11.41
C ARG A 214 14.22 9.81 10.68
N GLY A 215 13.77 8.55 10.57
CA GLY A 215 14.46 7.49 9.82
C GLY A 215 14.56 7.75 8.31
N PHE A 216 13.83 8.70 7.74
CA PHE A 216 13.98 9.07 6.32
C PHE A 216 15.41 9.51 5.97
N ASN A 217 16.13 10.16 6.89
CA ASN A 217 17.53 10.52 6.68
C ASN A 217 18.44 9.28 6.51
N ASN A 218 18.11 8.17 7.19
CA ASN A 218 18.86 6.93 7.02
C ASN A 218 18.61 6.34 5.63
N ILE A 219 17.36 6.35 5.14
CA ILE A 219 17.02 5.87 3.79
C ILE A 219 17.77 6.71 2.74
N GLU A 220 17.80 8.03 2.87
CA GLU A 220 18.58 8.91 2.00
C GLU A 220 20.04 8.47 1.92
N ASN A 221 20.68 8.28 3.08
CA ASN A 221 22.07 7.85 3.16
C ASN A 221 22.28 6.45 2.56
N GLY A 222 21.34 5.51 2.78
CA GLY A 222 21.38 4.16 2.22
C GLY A 222 21.27 4.18 0.69
N LEU A 223 20.37 4.98 0.13
CA LEU A 223 20.21 5.12 -1.32
C LEU A 223 21.45 5.72 -1.98
N LYS A 224 22.12 6.70 -1.34
CA LYS A 224 23.42 7.22 -1.81
C LYS A 224 24.49 6.14 -1.91
N LYS A 225 24.55 5.23 -0.93
CA LYS A 225 25.54 4.12 -0.93
C LYS A 225 25.35 3.16 -2.10
N VAL A 226 24.11 2.90 -2.52
CA VAL A 226 23.82 2.03 -3.67
C VAL A 226 23.82 2.75 -5.02
N GLY A 227 24.23 4.03 -5.04
CA GLY A 227 24.55 4.77 -6.27
C GLY A 227 23.47 5.71 -6.80
N PHE A 228 22.38 5.95 -6.07
CA PHE A 228 21.40 6.96 -6.47
C PHE A 228 21.94 8.38 -6.30
N ASP A 229 21.65 9.23 -7.27
CA ASP A 229 21.97 10.66 -7.16
C ASP A 229 20.93 11.43 -6.33
N ASN A 230 21.17 12.69 -6.05
CA ASN A 230 20.26 13.50 -5.22
C ASN A 230 18.89 13.72 -5.88
N ASN A 231 18.78 13.72 -7.21
CA ASN A 231 17.51 13.87 -7.91
C ASN A 231 16.68 12.61 -7.79
N ASP A 232 17.31 11.44 -7.96
CA ASP A 232 16.70 10.14 -7.80
C ASP A 232 16.17 9.93 -6.38
N ILE A 233 16.99 10.30 -5.40
CA ILE A 233 16.61 10.21 -3.97
C ILE A 233 15.44 11.13 -3.67
N SER A 234 15.47 12.38 -4.13
CA SER A 234 14.36 13.31 -3.96
C SER A 234 13.08 12.82 -4.66
N ALA A 235 13.22 12.16 -5.80
CA ALA A 235 12.11 11.53 -6.51
C ALA A 235 11.47 10.44 -5.64
N ILE A 236 12.26 9.47 -5.16
CA ILE A 236 11.77 8.34 -4.34
C ILE A 236 11.20 8.82 -3.00
N LEU A 237 11.85 9.78 -2.34
CA LEU A 237 11.44 10.24 -1.01
C LEU A 237 10.21 11.17 -1.01
N GLY A 238 9.76 11.65 -2.19
CA GLY A 238 8.54 12.46 -2.18
C GLY A 238 8.09 13.02 -3.53
N ASN A 239 8.99 13.46 -4.42
CA ASN A 239 8.60 14.14 -5.64
C ASN A 239 7.77 13.26 -6.57
N ASN A 240 8.01 11.93 -6.60
CA ASN A 240 7.21 11.02 -7.40
C ASN A 240 5.75 10.99 -6.94
N TRP A 241 5.50 10.90 -5.63
CA TRP A 241 4.14 10.99 -5.07
C TRP A 241 3.48 12.33 -5.37
N PHE A 242 4.22 13.41 -5.24
CA PHE A 242 3.71 14.74 -5.55
C PHE A 242 3.32 14.90 -7.02
N ASN A 243 4.16 14.40 -7.94
CA ASN A 243 3.89 14.46 -9.36
C ASN A 243 2.74 13.53 -9.75
N PHE A 244 2.72 12.31 -9.23
CA PHE A 244 1.62 11.36 -9.43
C PHE A 244 0.28 11.96 -9.05
N TYR A 245 0.20 12.58 -7.85
CA TYR A 245 -1.06 13.15 -7.37
C TYR A 245 -1.54 14.36 -8.17
N LYS A 246 -0.66 15.06 -8.85
CA LYS A 246 -1.05 16.16 -9.75
C LYS A 246 -1.76 15.71 -11.02
N GLU A 247 -1.59 14.45 -11.41
CA GLU A 247 -2.17 13.88 -12.62
C GLU A 247 -3.56 13.25 -12.37
N ILE A 248 -3.97 13.14 -11.11
CA ILE A 248 -5.26 12.63 -10.68
C ILE A 248 -6.33 13.72 -10.70
#